data_1befdc878b09ee056aab2da8ce86c607
#
_entry.id   1befdc878b09ee056aab2da8ce86c607
#
_cell.length_a   1.000
_cell.length_b   1.000
_cell.length_c   1.000
_cell.angle_alpha   90.00
_cell.angle_beta   90.00
_cell.angle_gamma   90.00
#
_symmetry.space_group_name_H-M   'P 1'
#
loop_
_entity.id
_entity.type
_entity.pdbx_description
1 polymer ?
#
loop_
_entity_poly.entity_id
_entity_poly.type
_entity_poly.pdbx_seq_one_letter_code
_entity_poly.pdbx_strand_id
1 'polypeptide(L)'
;VIDMKPDRLAVYNYAHLPQRFKGQRMINADDIPAPETKLDLLHHTIDKLCDVGYVYIGMDHFALPDDELVLARENGTLQRNFQGYSTHRQCDLVALGVSGIGGIGNMYAQNSVSTIEYEDMIERGELPIKKGLLVDDDDLVRAAVIQDLMCYDRLDFDKFGADHGINFREYFADEVEQLDVLEKDGLIELSDEGIQITPSGRLLLRNIAMTFDRYIDLEENESRFSKAI
;
A
#
# COMPACT_ATOMS: atom_id res chain seq x y z
N VAL A 1 6.54 -15.44 -18.72
CA VAL A 1 5.40 -15.16 -17.80
C VAL A 1 4.11 -15.05 -18.62
N ILE A 2 4.07 -14.20 -19.67
CA ILE A 2 2.87 -13.98 -20.51
C ILE A 2 2.33 -15.29 -21.08
N ASP A 3 3.19 -16.16 -21.60
CA ASP A 3 2.79 -17.46 -22.18
C ASP A 3 2.19 -18.43 -21.12
N MET A 4 2.54 -18.26 -19.86
CA MET A 4 2.00 -19.04 -18.75
C MET A 4 0.61 -18.57 -18.29
N LYS A 5 0.25 -17.34 -18.62
CA LYS A 5 -1.03 -16.68 -18.28
C LYS A 5 -1.47 -16.90 -16.81
N PRO A 6 -0.68 -16.55 -15.81
CA PRO A 6 -1.14 -16.62 -14.44
C PRO A 6 -2.30 -15.65 -14.23
N ASP A 7 -3.25 -15.99 -13.35
CA ASP A 7 -4.43 -15.16 -13.09
C ASP A 7 -4.04 -13.81 -12.48
N ARG A 8 -2.98 -13.78 -11.66
CA ARG A 8 -2.46 -12.59 -10.99
C ARG A 8 -0.96 -12.50 -11.05
N LEU A 9 -0.45 -11.27 -11.04
CA LEU A 9 0.97 -10.94 -10.99
C LEU A 9 1.21 -9.86 -9.94
N ALA A 10 2.29 -10.02 -9.17
CA ALA A 10 2.86 -8.95 -8.35
C ALA A 10 4.28 -8.69 -8.88
N VAL A 11 4.50 -7.50 -9.43
CA VAL A 11 5.76 -7.12 -10.10
C VAL A 11 6.36 -5.91 -9.40
N TYR A 12 7.35 -6.13 -8.57
CA TYR A 12 7.98 -5.07 -7.79
C TYR A 12 9.50 -5.04 -7.95
N ASN A 13 10.06 -3.87 -7.73
CA ASN A 13 11.50 -3.64 -7.81
C ASN A 13 12.23 -4.27 -6.62
N TYR A 14 13.49 -4.63 -6.84
CA TYR A 14 14.38 -5.04 -5.78
C TYR A 14 14.62 -3.88 -4.79
N ALA A 15 14.36 -4.15 -3.50
CA ALA A 15 14.62 -3.22 -2.41
C ALA A 15 16.02 -3.46 -1.82
N HIS A 16 16.94 -2.50 -2.02
CA HIS A 16 18.29 -2.58 -1.50
C HIS A 16 18.41 -1.94 -0.11
N LEU A 17 18.47 -2.78 0.93
CA LEU A 17 18.54 -2.38 2.33
C LEU A 17 19.69 -3.11 3.05
N PRO A 18 20.97 -2.85 2.67
CA PRO A 18 22.12 -3.60 3.17
C PRO A 18 22.37 -3.35 4.68
N GLN A 19 21.86 -2.27 5.24
CA GLN A 19 21.92 -2.01 6.68
C GLN A 19 21.07 -3.03 7.44
N ARG A 20 19.92 -3.40 6.89
CA ARG A 20 18.97 -4.35 7.48
C ARG A 20 19.28 -5.80 7.12
N PHE A 21 19.66 -6.07 5.88
CA PHE A 21 19.92 -7.41 5.36
C PHE A 21 21.39 -7.61 5.02
N LYS A 22 22.11 -8.35 5.87
CA LYS A 22 23.56 -8.57 5.73
C LYS A 22 23.96 -9.18 4.38
N GLY A 23 23.15 -10.08 3.81
CA GLY A 23 23.41 -10.70 2.50
C GLY A 23 23.44 -9.70 1.34
N GLN A 24 22.69 -8.61 1.44
CA GLN A 24 22.65 -7.56 0.41
C GLN A 24 23.93 -6.71 0.36
N ARG A 25 24.79 -6.78 1.38
CA ARG A 25 26.09 -6.07 1.40
C ARG A 25 27.08 -6.60 0.38
N MET A 26 26.83 -7.79 -0.17
CA MET A 26 27.63 -8.38 -1.23
C MET A 26 27.23 -7.91 -2.63
N ILE A 27 26.11 -7.21 -2.76
CA ILE A 27 25.63 -6.64 -4.02
C ILE A 27 26.26 -5.26 -4.17
N ASN A 28 26.92 -5.04 -5.32
CA ASN A 28 27.46 -3.73 -5.64
C ASN A 28 26.29 -2.77 -5.94
N ALA A 29 26.22 -1.65 -5.21
CA ALA A 29 25.15 -0.67 -5.39
C ALA A 29 25.15 -0.04 -6.81
N ASP A 30 26.31 0.03 -7.46
CA ASP A 30 26.45 0.57 -8.82
C ASP A 30 25.81 -0.34 -9.89
N ASP A 31 25.56 -1.63 -9.57
CA ASP A 31 24.88 -2.57 -10.46
C ASP A 31 23.36 -2.48 -10.35
N ILE A 32 22.83 -1.69 -9.41
CA ILE A 32 21.39 -1.50 -9.20
C ILE A 32 20.90 -0.41 -10.16
N PRO A 33 19.82 -0.65 -10.92
CA PRO A 33 19.27 0.36 -11.82
C PRO A 33 18.99 1.68 -11.11
N ALA A 34 19.34 2.78 -11.77
CA ALA A 34 18.99 4.13 -11.31
C ALA A 34 17.45 4.31 -11.24
N PRO A 35 16.95 5.28 -10.45
CA PRO A 35 15.52 5.54 -10.31
C PRO A 35 14.78 5.70 -11.65
N GLU A 36 15.39 6.43 -12.59
CA GLU A 36 14.81 6.66 -13.92
C GLU A 36 14.64 5.33 -14.68
N THR A 37 15.66 4.46 -14.64
CA THR A 37 15.58 3.13 -15.27
C THR A 37 14.52 2.26 -14.62
N LYS A 38 14.35 2.33 -13.28
CA LYS A 38 13.29 1.59 -12.59
C LYS A 38 11.91 2.08 -13.00
N LEU A 39 11.73 3.39 -13.18
CA LEU A 39 10.49 3.97 -13.66
C LEU A 39 10.17 3.51 -15.08
N ASP A 40 11.16 3.51 -15.98
CA ASP A 40 11.02 3.01 -17.35
C ASP A 40 10.64 1.51 -17.37
N LEU A 41 11.26 0.71 -16.49
CA LEU A 41 10.93 -0.72 -16.34
C LEU A 41 9.49 -0.91 -15.85
N LEU A 42 9.02 -0.07 -14.92
CA LEU A 42 7.65 -0.11 -14.43
C LEU A 42 6.65 0.25 -15.54
N HIS A 43 6.89 1.35 -16.25
CA HIS A 43 6.06 1.76 -17.40
C HIS A 43 6.01 0.66 -18.45
N HIS A 44 7.17 0.14 -18.87
CA HIS A 44 7.23 -0.96 -19.84
C HIS A 44 6.47 -2.20 -19.38
N THR A 45 6.53 -2.51 -18.07
CA THR A 45 5.80 -3.65 -17.52
C THR A 45 4.29 -3.43 -17.57
N ILE A 46 3.83 -2.21 -17.20
CA ILE A 46 2.41 -1.84 -17.24
C ILE A 46 1.91 -1.96 -18.69
N ASP A 47 2.59 -1.32 -19.63
CA ASP A 47 2.20 -1.36 -21.05
C ASP A 47 2.14 -2.80 -21.56
N LYS A 48 3.19 -3.58 -21.34
CA LYS A 48 3.27 -4.97 -21.81
C LYS A 48 2.17 -5.88 -21.24
N LEU A 49 1.88 -5.75 -19.95
CA LEU A 49 0.85 -6.59 -19.33
C LEU A 49 -0.55 -6.14 -19.71
N CYS A 50 -0.80 -4.82 -19.80
CA CYS A 50 -2.08 -4.29 -20.24
C CYS A 50 -2.35 -4.63 -21.72
N ASP A 51 -1.34 -4.57 -22.59
CA ASP A 51 -1.47 -4.93 -24.02
C ASP A 51 -1.89 -6.39 -24.24
N VAL A 52 -1.54 -7.30 -23.32
CA VAL A 52 -1.93 -8.71 -23.39
C VAL A 52 -3.16 -9.04 -22.55
N GLY A 53 -3.87 -8.00 -22.05
CA GLY A 53 -5.20 -8.11 -21.45
C GLY A 53 -5.23 -8.18 -19.94
N TYR A 54 -4.12 -7.94 -19.22
CA TYR A 54 -4.18 -7.75 -17.77
C TYR A 54 -4.71 -6.37 -17.41
N VAL A 55 -5.40 -6.30 -16.27
CA VAL A 55 -5.81 -5.04 -15.63
C VAL A 55 -4.77 -4.68 -14.59
N TYR A 56 -4.27 -3.45 -14.65
CA TYR A 56 -3.42 -2.89 -13.60
C TYR A 56 -4.28 -2.50 -12.40
N ILE A 57 -4.19 -3.27 -11.32
CA ILE A 57 -4.97 -3.04 -10.09
C ILE A 57 -4.43 -1.80 -9.36
N GLY A 58 -3.12 -1.73 -9.19
CA GLY A 58 -2.41 -0.64 -8.52
C GLY A 58 -1.10 -1.11 -7.92
N MET A 59 -0.22 -0.20 -7.60
CA MET A 59 1.11 -0.47 -7.05
C MET A 59 1.93 -1.39 -7.97
N ASP A 60 1.94 -2.66 -7.65
CA ASP A 60 2.70 -3.73 -8.29
C ASP A 60 1.82 -4.90 -8.76
N HIS A 61 0.48 -4.76 -8.65
CA HIS A 61 -0.45 -5.85 -8.90
C HIS A 61 -1.18 -5.72 -10.24
N PHE A 62 -1.27 -6.87 -10.92
CA PHE A 62 -2.03 -7.05 -12.16
C PHE A 62 -2.89 -8.30 -12.03
N ALA A 63 -4.06 -8.30 -12.66
CA ALA A 63 -4.96 -9.44 -12.68
C ALA A 63 -5.67 -9.55 -14.03
N LEU A 64 -6.14 -10.75 -14.37
CA LEU A 64 -7.01 -10.94 -15.55
C LEU A 64 -8.36 -10.23 -15.32
N PRO A 65 -9.06 -9.82 -16.38
CA PRO A 65 -10.30 -9.04 -16.25
C PRO A 65 -11.43 -9.72 -15.48
N ASP A 66 -11.47 -11.05 -15.48
CA ASP A 66 -12.45 -11.88 -14.76
C ASP A 66 -12.00 -12.29 -13.36
N ASP A 67 -10.84 -11.82 -12.90
CA ASP A 67 -10.33 -12.08 -11.56
C ASP A 67 -11.15 -11.34 -10.48
N GLU A 68 -11.30 -11.97 -9.32
CA GLU A 68 -12.07 -11.40 -8.21
C GLU A 68 -11.53 -10.04 -7.69
N LEU A 69 -10.23 -9.73 -7.87
CA LEU A 69 -9.68 -8.41 -7.50
C LEU A 69 -10.20 -7.31 -8.43
N VAL A 70 -10.33 -7.59 -9.73
CA VAL A 70 -10.90 -6.63 -10.70
C VAL A 70 -12.37 -6.39 -10.36
N LEU A 71 -13.14 -7.48 -10.18
CA LEU A 71 -14.55 -7.40 -9.82
C LEU A 71 -14.76 -6.69 -8.47
N ALA A 72 -13.92 -6.95 -7.48
CA ALA A 72 -13.97 -6.28 -6.18
C ALA A 72 -13.69 -4.77 -6.31
N ARG A 73 -12.75 -4.36 -7.17
CA ARG A 73 -12.46 -2.95 -7.44
C ARG A 73 -13.66 -2.26 -8.08
N GLU A 74 -14.30 -2.88 -9.06
CA GLU A 74 -15.50 -2.35 -9.73
C GLU A 74 -16.68 -2.23 -8.78
N ASN A 75 -16.84 -3.19 -7.86
CA ASN A 75 -17.93 -3.23 -6.88
C ASN A 75 -17.64 -2.42 -5.59
N GLY A 76 -16.49 -1.78 -5.46
CA GLY A 76 -16.15 -1.00 -4.27
C GLY A 76 -15.84 -1.85 -3.03
N THR A 77 -15.45 -3.12 -3.21
CA THR A 77 -15.15 -4.07 -2.11
C THR A 77 -13.67 -4.46 -2.05
N LEU A 78 -12.83 -3.90 -2.92
CA LEU A 78 -11.39 -4.12 -2.90
C LEU A 78 -10.79 -3.54 -1.62
N GLN A 79 -9.86 -4.26 -1.03
CA GLN A 79 -9.09 -3.86 0.14
C GLN A 79 -7.61 -4.13 -0.09
N ARG A 80 -6.76 -3.36 0.58
CA ARG A 80 -5.33 -3.63 0.70
C ARG A 80 -4.97 -3.88 2.16
N ASN A 81 -4.20 -4.94 2.42
CA ASN A 81 -3.65 -5.26 3.73
C ASN A 81 -2.12 -5.46 3.65
N PHE A 82 -1.47 -5.96 4.71
CA PHE A 82 -0.04 -6.18 4.75
C PHE A 82 0.49 -7.21 3.75
N GLN A 83 -0.39 -8.01 3.14
CA GLN A 83 -0.01 -9.03 2.16
C GLN A 83 -0.29 -8.60 0.71
N GLY A 84 -1.02 -7.51 0.50
CA GLY A 84 -1.41 -7.00 -0.80
C GLY A 84 -2.91 -6.75 -0.92
N TYR A 85 -3.45 -6.81 -2.15
CA TYR A 85 -4.88 -6.63 -2.40
C TYR A 85 -5.69 -7.88 -2.04
N SER A 86 -6.89 -7.65 -1.50
CA SER A 86 -7.82 -8.69 -1.03
C SER A 86 -9.25 -8.28 -1.31
N THR A 87 -10.15 -9.26 -1.41
CA THR A 87 -11.60 -9.08 -1.57
C THR A 87 -12.36 -9.15 -0.25
N HIS A 88 -11.66 -9.27 0.90
CA HIS A 88 -12.24 -9.51 2.22
C HIS A 88 -12.21 -8.24 3.09
N ARG A 89 -12.83 -7.17 2.61
CA ARG A 89 -12.75 -5.82 3.21
C ARG A 89 -13.18 -5.73 4.68
N GLN A 90 -14.06 -6.59 5.15
CA GLN A 90 -14.62 -6.50 6.51
C GLN A 90 -14.17 -7.63 7.43
N CYS A 91 -13.12 -8.37 7.04
CA CYS A 91 -12.65 -9.49 7.83
C CYS A 91 -11.46 -9.11 8.68
N ASP A 92 -11.45 -9.60 9.91
CA ASP A 92 -10.24 -9.64 10.71
C ASP A 92 -9.16 -10.48 10.02
N LEU A 93 -7.91 -10.08 10.15
CA LEU A 93 -6.76 -10.79 9.61
C LEU A 93 -5.99 -11.47 10.74
N VAL A 94 -6.04 -12.78 10.81
CA VAL A 94 -5.22 -13.58 11.72
C VAL A 94 -3.91 -13.93 11.03
N ALA A 95 -2.79 -13.41 11.55
CA ALA A 95 -1.48 -13.66 10.98
C ALA A 95 -0.88 -14.97 11.51
N LEU A 96 -0.44 -15.83 10.60
CA LEU A 96 0.29 -17.06 10.89
C LEU A 96 1.74 -16.91 10.39
N GLY A 97 2.69 -17.50 11.16
CA GLY A 97 4.09 -17.53 10.77
C GLY A 97 4.93 -16.38 11.35
N VAL A 98 6.25 -16.52 11.17
CA VAL A 98 7.28 -15.55 11.58
C VAL A 98 7.02 -14.20 10.91
N SER A 99 7.12 -13.11 11.67
CA SER A 99 6.91 -11.74 11.25
C SER A 99 5.50 -11.39 10.74
N GLY A 100 4.54 -12.31 10.76
CA GLY A 100 3.17 -12.09 10.30
C GLY A 100 2.51 -10.95 11.05
N ILE A 101 1.77 -10.08 10.32
CA ILE A 101 1.04 -8.95 10.88
C ILE A 101 -0.45 -9.23 10.70
N GLY A 102 -1.19 -9.27 11.82
CA GLY A 102 -2.63 -9.40 11.88
C GLY A 102 -3.30 -8.08 12.24
N GLY A 103 -4.59 -7.98 11.92
CA GLY A 103 -5.47 -6.89 12.32
C GLY A 103 -6.79 -7.46 12.82
N ILE A 104 -7.13 -7.19 14.08
CA ILE A 104 -8.36 -7.69 14.72
C ILE A 104 -9.04 -6.51 15.42
N GLY A 105 -10.24 -6.17 14.99
CA GLY A 105 -10.92 -4.97 15.47
C GLY A 105 -10.07 -3.71 15.25
N ASN A 106 -9.76 -2.99 16.33
CA ASN A 106 -8.92 -1.78 16.31
C ASN A 106 -7.46 -2.06 16.76
N MET A 107 -6.96 -3.27 16.55
CA MET A 107 -5.62 -3.66 16.97
C MET A 107 -4.85 -4.29 15.81
N TYR A 108 -3.60 -3.84 15.63
CA TYR A 108 -2.60 -4.55 14.84
C TYR A 108 -1.64 -5.31 15.76
N ALA A 109 -1.28 -6.54 15.36
CA ALA A 109 -0.34 -7.36 16.11
C ALA A 109 0.67 -8.01 15.16
N GLN A 110 1.94 -7.99 15.53
CA GLN A 110 3.01 -8.62 14.76
C GLN A 110 3.66 -9.73 15.55
N ASN A 111 3.77 -10.90 14.91
CA ASN A 111 4.52 -12.04 15.43
C ASN A 111 6.03 -11.75 15.50
N SER A 112 6.76 -12.50 16.30
CA SER A 112 8.22 -12.42 16.35
C SER A 112 8.84 -12.54 14.96
N VAL A 113 9.85 -11.70 14.70
CA VAL A 113 10.66 -11.73 13.47
C VAL A 113 11.83 -12.75 13.57
N SER A 114 12.05 -13.32 14.75
CA SER A 114 13.02 -14.38 15.00
C SER A 114 12.33 -15.73 14.89
N THR A 115 12.79 -16.60 13.98
CA THR A 115 12.27 -17.95 13.83
C THR A 115 12.39 -18.75 15.13
N ILE A 116 13.52 -18.65 15.81
CA ILE A 116 13.78 -19.37 17.08
C ILE A 116 12.78 -18.93 18.16
N GLU A 117 12.59 -17.61 18.34
CA GLU A 117 11.68 -17.08 19.34
C GLU A 117 10.22 -17.43 18.99
N TYR A 118 9.86 -17.39 17.71
CA TYR A 118 8.52 -17.76 17.23
C TYR A 118 8.23 -19.23 17.57
N GLU A 119 9.14 -20.15 17.22
CA GLU A 119 9.01 -21.58 17.47
C GLU A 119 8.94 -21.88 18.97
N ASP A 120 9.82 -21.30 19.77
CA ASP A 120 9.82 -21.42 21.23
C ASP A 120 8.48 -21.03 21.86
N MET A 121 7.87 -19.93 21.40
CA MET A 121 6.58 -19.48 21.92
C MET A 121 5.46 -20.42 21.53
N ILE A 122 5.44 -20.89 20.28
CA ILE A 122 4.47 -21.89 19.81
C ILE A 122 4.59 -23.20 20.59
N GLU A 123 5.80 -23.69 20.83
CA GLU A 123 6.02 -24.92 21.62
C GLU A 123 5.52 -24.80 23.07
N ARG A 124 5.55 -23.60 23.65
CA ARG A 124 4.99 -23.31 24.97
C ARG A 124 3.47 -23.08 24.95
N GLY A 125 2.81 -23.11 23.78
CA GLY A 125 1.39 -22.82 23.61
C GLY A 125 1.03 -21.34 23.77
N GLU A 126 2.00 -20.46 23.57
CA GLU A 126 1.85 -19.00 23.66
C GLU A 126 1.61 -18.40 22.28
N LEU A 127 0.87 -17.26 22.20
CA LEU A 127 0.78 -16.48 20.97
C LEU A 127 2.13 -15.79 20.71
N PRO A 128 2.74 -15.96 19.53
CA PRO A 128 4.07 -15.46 19.24
C PRO A 128 4.10 -13.96 18.93
N ILE A 129 3.20 -13.19 19.52
CA ILE A 129 3.05 -11.75 19.33
C ILE A 129 4.18 -11.01 20.05
N LYS A 130 4.89 -10.17 19.30
CA LYS A 130 6.01 -9.38 19.83
C LYS A 130 5.72 -7.88 19.87
N LYS A 131 4.86 -7.40 19.02
CA LYS A 131 4.44 -5.99 18.94
C LYS A 131 2.94 -5.93 18.74
N GLY A 132 2.35 -4.88 19.29
CA GLY A 132 0.94 -4.54 19.05
C GLY A 132 0.77 -3.02 19.03
N LEU A 133 -0.24 -2.58 18.30
CA LEU A 133 -0.68 -1.20 18.23
C LEU A 133 -2.19 -1.18 18.35
N LEU A 134 -2.71 -0.44 19.29
CA LEU A 134 -4.12 -0.06 19.33
C LEU A 134 -4.28 1.25 18.55
N VAL A 135 -5.19 1.25 17.61
CA VAL A 135 -5.53 2.42 16.81
C VAL A 135 -6.75 3.12 17.40
N ASP A 136 -6.75 4.44 17.36
CA ASP A 136 -7.88 5.26 17.80
C ASP A 136 -8.83 5.58 16.62
N ASP A 137 -9.86 6.38 16.89
CA ASP A 137 -10.88 6.71 15.89
C ASP A 137 -10.30 7.54 14.73
N ASP A 138 -9.32 8.43 15.00
CA ASP A 138 -8.62 9.19 13.97
C ASP A 138 -7.77 8.28 13.07
N ASP A 139 -7.08 7.31 13.66
CA ASP A 139 -6.35 6.30 12.89
C ASP A 139 -7.25 5.51 11.93
N LEU A 140 -8.45 5.15 12.39
CA LEU A 140 -9.42 4.42 11.57
C LEU A 140 -9.92 5.26 10.39
N VAL A 141 -10.20 6.53 10.62
CA VAL A 141 -10.61 7.47 9.56
C VAL A 141 -9.48 7.67 8.56
N ARG A 142 -8.24 7.89 9.01
CA ARG A 142 -7.05 8.01 8.15
C ARG A 142 -6.78 6.74 7.35
N ALA A 143 -6.88 5.57 7.99
CA ALA A 143 -6.74 4.30 7.32
C ALA A 143 -7.80 4.10 6.22
N ALA A 144 -9.03 4.59 6.42
CA ALA A 144 -10.09 4.53 5.41
C ALA A 144 -9.75 5.40 4.19
N VAL A 145 -9.26 6.65 4.39
CA VAL A 145 -8.78 7.52 3.29
C VAL A 145 -7.68 6.83 2.50
N ILE A 146 -6.66 6.32 3.20
CA ILE A 146 -5.53 5.61 2.59
C ILE A 146 -6.03 4.40 1.78
N GLN A 147 -6.97 3.63 2.32
CA GLN A 147 -7.56 2.47 1.64
C GLN A 147 -8.29 2.88 0.36
N ASP A 148 -9.11 3.92 0.39
CA ASP A 148 -9.87 4.35 -0.78
C ASP A 148 -8.93 4.86 -1.89
N LEU A 149 -7.92 5.66 -1.56
CA LEU A 149 -6.91 6.10 -2.52
C LEU A 149 -6.13 4.93 -3.11
N MET A 150 -5.69 3.98 -2.27
CA MET A 150 -4.89 2.83 -2.69
C MET A 150 -5.67 1.83 -3.54
N CYS A 151 -7.00 1.74 -3.39
CA CYS A 151 -7.83 0.75 -4.05
C CYS A 151 -8.59 1.30 -5.27
N TYR A 152 -8.95 2.60 -5.26
CA TYR A 152 -9.90 3.15 -6.25
C TYR A 152 -9.38 4.33 -7.06
N ASP A 153 -8.19 4.82 -6.79
CA ASP A 153 -7.58 5.98 -7.44
C ASP A 153 -8.42 7.28 -7.32
N ARG A 154 -9.39 7.31 -6.41
CA ARG A 154 -10.27 8.46 -6.19
C ARG A 154 -10.82 8.48 -4.77
N LEU A 155 -11.15 9.67 -4.31
CA LEU A 155 -11.84 9.91 -3.04
C LEU A 155 -12.89 11.01 -3.25
N ASP A 156 -14.14 10.70 -2.94
CA ASP A 156 -15.27 11.65 -2.93
C ASP A 156 -15.44 12.18 -1.49
N PHE A 157 -15.30 13.48 -1.29
CA PHE A 157 -15.28 14.10 0.04
C PHE A 157 -16.63 14.02 0.74
N ASP A 158 -17.72 14.25 0.00
CA ASP A 158 -19.08 14.25 0.56
C ASP A 158 -19.49 12.83 0.95
N LYS A 159 -19.23 11.87 0.06
CA LYS A 159 -19.51 10.46 0.34
C LYS A 159 -18.69 9.96 1.52
N PHE A 160 -17.38 10.22 1.52
CA PHE A 160 -16.49 9.82 2.62
C PHE A 160 -16.93 10.46 3.94
N GLY A 161 -17.26 11.76 3.90
CA GLY A 161 -17.74 12.50 5.07
C GLY A 161 -19.04 11.92 5.62
N ALA A 162 -19.99 11.55 4.77
CA ALA A 162 -21.23 10.90 5.16
C ALA A 162 -21.01 9.52 5.79
N ASP A 163 -20.10 8.72 5.21
CA ASP A 163 -19.78 7.35 5.67
C ASP A 163 -19.08 7.36 7.04
N HIS A 164 -18.29 8.41 7.35
CA HIS A 164 -17.50 8.53 8.58
C HIS A 164 -17.99 9.57 9.58
N GLY A 165 -19.04 10.31 9.27
CA GLY A 165 -19.64 11.32 10.16
C GLY A 165 -18.76 12.56 10.36
N ILE A 166 -17.98 12.97 9.35
CA ILE A 166 -17.07 14.12 9.38
C ILE A 166 -17.33 15.06 8.20
N ASN A 167 -16.85 16.32 8.34
CA ASN A 167 -16.64 17.17 7.17
C ASN A 167 -15.18 16.97 6.72
N PHE A 168 -14.97 16.37 5.55
CA PHE A 168 -13.64 15.97 5.09
C PHE A 168 -12.65 17.14 5.06
N ARG A 169 -13.03 18.27 4.45
CA ARG A 169 -12.14 19.44 4.30
C ARG A 169 -11.82 20.14 5.61
N GLU A 170 -12.71 20.09 6.58
CA GLU A 170 -12.45 20.62 7.92
C GLU A 170 -11.59 19.67 8.73
N TYR A 171 -11.85 18.38 8.62
CA TYR A 171 -11.14 17.35 9.37
C TYR A 171 -9.69 17.18 8.91
N PHE A 172 -9.46 17.23 7.59
CA PHE A 172 -8.16 17.06 6.94
C PHE A 172 -7.64 18.39 6.35
N ALA A 173 -7.87 19.52 7.00
CA ALA A 173 -7.52 20.84 6.46
C ALA A 173 -6.01 20.96 6.14
N ASP A 174 -5.15 20.48 7.03
CA ASP A 174 -3.70 20.52 6.87
C ASP A 174 -3.22 19.58 5.75
N GLU A 175 -3.83 18.39 5.64
CA GLU A 175 -3.53 17.43 4.59
C GLU A 175 -3.98 17.93 3.22
N VAL A 176 -5.17 18.53 3.15
CA VAL A 176 -5.69 19.11 1.89
C VAL A 176 -4.78 20.23 1.39
N GLU A 177 -4.21 21.07 2.27
CA GLU A 177 -3.21 22.09 1.89
C GLU A 177 -1.94 21.45 1.30
N GLN A 178 -1.51 20.33 1.86
CA GLN A 178 -0.34 19.58 1.34
C GLN A 178 -0.59 18.97 -0.04
N LEU A 179 -1.84 18.64 -0.38
CA LEU A 179 -2.21 18.09 -1.70
C LEU A 179 -1.95 19.09 -2.85
N ASP A 180 -1.93 20.39 -2.59
CA ASP A 180 -1.63 21.40 -3.60
C ASP A 180 -0.28 21.18 -4.31
N VAL A 181 0.70 20.62 -3.60
CA VAL A 181 2.02 20.29 -4.18
C VAL A 181 1.89 19.12 -5.14
N LEU A 182 1.14 18.08 -4.74
CA LEU A 182 0.93 16.90 -5.57
C LEU A 182 0.10 17.22 -6.82
N GLU A 183 -0.84 18.17 -6.73
CA GLU A 183 -1.59 18.66 -7.88
C GLU A 183 -0.70 19.43 -8.86
N LYS A 184 0.16 20.34 -8.36
CA LYS A 184 1.14 21.07 -9.19
C LYS A 184 2.12 20.15 -9.92
N ASP A 185 2.46 19.03 -9.27
CA ASP A 185 3.31 17.98 -9.85
C ASP A 185 2.54 17.06 -10.83
N GLY A 186 1.22 17.29 -11.00
CA GLY A 186 0.37 16.50 -11.90
C GLY A 186 0.09 15.07 -11.45
N LEU A 187 0.23 14.79 -10.16
CA LEU A 187 -0.01 13.46 -9.58
C LEU A 187 -1.47 13.24 -9.22
N ILE A 188 -2.19 14.31 -8.92
CA ILE A 188 -3.63 14.30 -8.60
C ILE A 188 -4.33 15.44 -9.32
N GLU A 189 -5.65 15.33 -9.43
CA GLU A 189 -6.57 16.41 -9.73
C GLU A 189 -7.41 16.64 -8.46
N LEU A 190 -7.31 17.85 -7.90
CA LEU A 190 -8.03 18.25 -6.70
C LEU A 190 -9.20 19.15 -7.09
N SER A 191 -10.40 18.85 -6.58
CA SER A 191 -11.62 19.63 -6.78
C SER A 191 -12.35 19.84 -5.46
N ASP A 192 -13.44 20.62 -5.50
CA ASP A 192 -14.32 20.77 -4.34
C ASP A 192 -15.00 19.44 -3.96
N GLU A 193 -15.18 18.55 -4.91
CA GLU A 193 -15.87 17.27 -4.76
C GLU A 193 -14.94 16.15 -4.25
N GLY A 194 -13.61 16.25 -4.51
CA GLY A 194 -12.70 15.17 -4.11
C GLY A 194 -11.33 15.19 -4.78
N ILE A 195 -10.67 14.04 -4.66
CA ILE A 195 -9.35 13.75 -5.23
C ILE A 195 -9.50 12.71 -6.33
N GLN A 196 -8.91 12.96 -7.50
CA GLN A 196 -8.70 11.97 -8.55
C GLN A 196 -7.22 11.78 -8.77
N ILE A 197 -6.72 10.55 -8.68
CA ILE A 197 -5.33 10.22 -8.95
C ILE A 197 -5.13 10.11 -10.45
N THR A 198 -4.11 10.81 -10.97
CA THR A 198 -3.75 10.77 -12.39
C THR A 198 -3.02 9.47 -12.77
N PRO A 199 -2.88 9.11 -14.06
CA PRO A 199 -2.03 8.00 -14.47
C PRO A 199 -0.60 8.09 -13.95
N SER A 200 -0.01 9.29 -13.90
CA SER A 200 1.31 9.53 -13.30
C SER A 200 1.30 9.32 -11.79
N GLY A 201 0.25 9.80 -11.11
CA GLY A 201 0.07 9.63 -9.66
C GLY A 201 -0.07 8.16 -9.25
N ARG A 202 -0.64 7.30 -10.09
CA ARG A 202 -0.73 5.86 -9.81
C ARG A 202 0.63 5.19 -9.60
N LEU A 203 1.69 5.70 -10.22
CA LEU A 203 3.05 5.20 -10.03
C LEU A 203 3.62 5.60 -8.67
N LEU A 204 3.15 6.72 -8.13
CA LEU A 204 3.56 7.30 -6.84
C LEU A 204 2.43 7.25 -5.80
N LEU A 205 1.51 6.31 -5.94
CA LEU A 205 0.31 6.17 -5.12
C LEU A 205 0.61 6.13 -3.63
N ARG A 206 1.72 5.47 -3.24
CA ARG A 206 2.16 5.43 -1.85
C ARG A 206 2.49 6.83 -1.32
N ASN A 207 3.17 7.66 -2.11
CA ASN A 207 3.53 9.02 -1.71
C ASN A 207 2.28 9.88 -1.48
N ILE A 208 1.26 9.73 -2.36
CA ILE A 208 -0.01 10.43 -2.20
C ILE A 208 -0.71 9.97 -0.91
N ALA A 209 -0.79 8.66 -0.67
CA ALA A 209 -1.44 8.11 0.50
C ALA A 209 -0.73 8.48 1.83
N MET A 210 0.60 8.67 1.81
CA MET A 210 1.39 9.07 2.97
C MET A 210 1.00 10.46 3.51
N THR A 211 0.40 11.33 2.72
CA THR A 211 -0.13 12.62 3.18
C THR A 211 -1.11 12.47 4.33
N PHE A 212 -1.85 11.35 4.37
CA PHE A 212 -2.85 11.08 5.41
C PHE A 212 -2.33 10.24 6.59
N ASP A 213 -1.05 9.86 6.59
CA ASP A 213 -0.44 9.08 7.67
C ASP A 213 0.21 10.01 8.70
N ARG A 214 -0.43 10.15 9.87
CA ARG A 214 0.04 11.04 10.95
C ARG A 214 1.33 10.57 11.65
N TYR A 215 1.77 9.34 11.40
CA TYR A 215 2.97 8.75 12.02
C TYR A 215 4.21 8.86 11.15
N ILE A 216 4.07 9.30 9.92
CA ILE A 216 5.19 9.49 9.01
C ILE A 216 5.70 10.92 9.16
N ASP A 217 6.83 11.07 9.83
CA ASP A 217 7.65 12.28 9.70
C ASP A 217 8.50 12.14 8.44
N LEU A 218 8.16 12.90 7.40
CA LEU A 218 8.83 12.83 6.11
C LEU A 218 10.32 13.21 6.21
N GLU A 219 10.71 14.05 7.18
CA GLU A 219 12.09 14.47 7.38
C GLU A 219 12.95 13.39 8.07
N GLU A 220 12.37 12.61 8.99
CA GLU A 220 13.13 11.57 9.72
C GLU A 220 13.14 10.19 9.02
N ASN A 221 12.26 9.93 8.08
CA ASN A 221 12.00 8.58 7.60
C ASN A 221 12.62 8.20 6.23
N GLU A 222 13.37 9.08 5.58
CA GLU A 222 14.05 8.77 4.30
C GLU A 222 14.91 7.50 4.32
N SER A 223 15.38 7.07 5.49
CA SER A 223 16.25 5.89 5.63
C SER A 223 15.54 4.61 6.07
N ARG A 224 14.27 4.66 6.49
CA ARG A 224 13.57 3.52 7.11
C ARG A 224 12.78 2.66 6.14
N PHE A 225 12.32 3.23 5.05
CA PHE A 225 11.49 2.55 4.06
C PHE A 225 12.21 2.38 2.72
N SER A 226 11.84 1.35 1.97
CA SER A 226 12.26 1.25 0.57
C SER A 226 11.68 2.45 -0.18
N LYS A 227 12.53 3.13 -0.97
CA LYS A 227 12.07 4.19 -1.85
C LYS A 227 10.98 3.66 -2.77
N ALA A 228 10.00 4.50 -3.09
CA ALA A 228 8.89 4.12 -3.95
C ALA A 228 9.36 3.78 -5.38
N ILE A 229 10.48 4.41 -5.79
CA ILE A 229 11.18 4.18 -7.06
C ILE A 229 12.67 4.00 -6.79
#